data_131db9d176aeb19da54e55e28037ca06
#
_entry.id   131db9d176aeb19da54e55e28037ca06
#
_cell.length_a   1.000
_cell.length_b   1.000
_cell.length_c   1.000
_cell.angle_alpha   90.00
_cell.angle_beta   90.00
_cell.angle_gamma   90.00
#
_symmetry.space_group_name_H-M   'P 1'
#
loop_
_entity.id
_entity.type
_entity.pdbx_description
1 polymer ?
#
loop_
_entity_poly.entity_id
_entity_poly.type
_entity_poly.pdbx_seq_one_letter_code
_entity_poly.pdbx_strand_id
1 'polypeptide(L)'
;MIDFYYAPTPNGWKVAIMLEELELEYTTHLMRLGDGDQFKSAFMAISPNAKMPAIIDHDPPKSYGTNSVSVFESGAIMLYLADKFKRFIPTDPLGRKEAMEWMFWQVGNQGPMAGQLSHFVNYAPKDQQDYGHKRYGGEYERN
;
A
#
# COMPACT_ATOMS: atom_id res chain seq x y z
N MET A 1 17.21 -9.06 2.03
CA MET A 1 16.31 -9.55 0.94
C MET A 1 14.88 -9.36 1.39
N ILE A 2 14.01 -8.92 0.49
CA ILE A 2 12.59 -8.61 0.77
C ILE A 2 11.70 -9.53 -0.08
N ASP A 3 10.71 -10.17 0.53
CA ASP A 3 9.61 -10.80 -0.18
C ASP A 3 8.49 -9.77 -0.35
N PHE A 4 8.04 -9.55 -1.58
CA PHE A 4 7.03 -8.57 -1.93
C PHE A 4 5.77 -9.24 -2.49
N TYR A 5 4.68 -9.23 -1.73
CA TYR A 5 3.38 -9.76 -2.10
C TYR A 5 2.57 -8.69 -2.82
N TYR A 6 2.33 -8.92 -4.11
CA TYR A 6 1.95 -7.88 -5.05
C TYR A 6 0.82 -8.32 -6.01
N ALA A 7 -0.02 -7.39 -6.37
CA ALA A 7 -0.87 -7.44 -7.55
C ALA A 7 -0.77 -6.09 -8.29
N PRO A 8 -0.96 -6.03 -9.63
CA PRO A 8 -0.81 -4.81 -10.43
C PRO A 8 -1.99 -3.84 -10.21
N THR A 9 -2.02 -3.25 -9.05
CA THR A 9 -3.00 -2.26 -8.59
C THR A 9 -2.30 -1.00 -8.11
N PRO A 10 -2.98 0.15 -8.03
CA PRO A 10 -2.36 1.39 -7.55
C PRO A 10 -1.66 1.27 -6.19
N ASN A 11 -2.21 0.46 -5.26
CA ASN A 11 -1.58 0.23 -3.96
C ASN A 11 -0.30 -0.62 -4.06
N GLY A 12 -0.30 -1.63 -4.93
CA GLY A 12 0.89 -2.43 -5.20
C GLY A 12 1.98 -1.62 -5.87
N TRP A 13 1.63 -0.78 -6.84
CA TRP A 13 2.59 0.06 -7.56
C TRP A 13 3.33 1.05 -6.67
N LYS A 14 2.69 1.62 -5.65
CA LYS A 14 3.38 2.51 -4.70
C LYS A 14 4.62 1.85 -4.08
N VAL A 15 4.45 0.61 -3.63
CA VAL A 15 5.53 -0.15 -3.01
C VAL A 15 6.55 -0.63 -4.04
N ALA A 16 6.10 -1.10 -5.22
CA ALA A 16 7.00 -1.49 -6.30
C ALA A 16 7.92 -0.33 -6.71
N ILE A 17 7.36 0.86 -6.95
CA ILE A 17 8.14 2.06 -7.30
C ILE A 17 9.17 2.36 -6.21
N MET A 18 8.76 2.29 -4.93
CA MET A 18 9.69 2.57 -3.84
C MET A 18 10.83 1.56 -3.73
N LEU A 19 10.56 0.27 -3.96
CA LEU A 19 11.60 -0.76 -3.97
C LEU A 19 12.61 -0.52 -5.10
N GLU A 20 12.13 -0.18 -6.30
CA GLU A 20 12.99 0.18 -7.45
C GLU A 20 13.81 1.46 -7.19
N GLU A 21 13.18 2.52 -6.68
CA GLU A 21 13.86 3.78 -6.37
C GLU A 21 14.91 3.64 -5.23
N LEU A 22 14.73 2.67 -4.36
CA LEU A 22 15.71 2.29 -3.34
C LEU A 22 16.78 1.36 -3.88
N GLU A 23 16.65 0.88 -5.12
CA GLU A 23 17.58 -0.08 -5.77
C GLU A 23 17.73 -1.38 -4.95
N LEU A 24 16.62 -1.88 -4.39
CA LEU A 24 16.63 -3.05 -3.53
C LEU A 24 16.43 -4.33 -4.32
N GLU A 25 17.15 -5.37 -3.93
CA GLU A 25 16.84 -6.74 -4.37
C GLU A 25 15.62 -7.27 -3.61
N TYR A 26 14.62 -7.75 -4.35
CA TYR A 26 13.41 -8.33 -3.78
C TYR A 26 12.86 -9.47 -4.63
N THR A 27 12.10 -10.36 -4.00
CA THR A 27 11.38 -11.44 -4.67
C THR A 27 9.90 -11.08 -4.75
N THR A 28 9.34 -11.04 -5.96
CA THR A 28 7.92 -10.77 -6.16
C THR A 28 7.09 -12.06 -6.04
N HIS A 29 6.10 -12.03 -5.15
CA HIS A 29 5.05 -13.04 -5.02
C HIS A 29 3.76 -12.47 -5.62
N LEU A 30 3.46 -12.86 -6.87
CA LEU A 30 2.27 -12.39 -7.56
C LEU A 30 0.99 -12.93 -6.90
N MET A 31 0.12 -12.03 -6.45
CA MET A 31 -1.15 -12.35 -5.83
C MET A 31 -2.28 -12.34 -6.89
N ARG A 32 -2.91 -13.48 -7.10
CA ARG A 32 -4.07 -13.62 -7.99
C ARG A 32 -5.34 -13.36 -7.20
N LEU A 33 -5.76 -12.09 -7.18
CA LEU A 33 -6.90 -11.65 -6.36
C LEU A 33 -8.23 -12.32 -6.79
N GLY A 34 -8.38 -12.61 -8.08
CA GLY A 34 -9.55 -13.35 -8.60
C GLY A 34 -9.61 -14.80 -8.11
N ASP A 35 -8.47 -15.41 -7.80
CA ASP A 35 -8.35 -16.78 -7.26
C ASP A 35 -8.43 -16.82 -5.73
N GLY A 36 -8.55 -15.65 -5.08
CA GLY A 36 -8.67 -15.56 -3.62
C GLY A 36 -7.35 -15.76 -2.87
N ASP A 37 -6.17 -15.57 -3.50
CA ASP A 37 -4.86 -15.74 -2.86
C ASP A 37 -4.74 -14.94 -1.57
N GLN A 38 -5.39 -13.77 -1.48
CA GLN A 38 -5.39 -12.90 -0.31
C GLN A 38 -6.08 -13.52 0.93
N PHE A 39 -6.92 -14.53 0.75
CA PHE A 39 -7.63 -15.22 1.83
C PHE A 39 -6.94 -16.50 2.30
N LYS A 40 -5.83 -16.88 1.69
CA LYS A 40 -5.05 -18.03 2.13
C LYS A 40 -4.42 -17.74 3.50
N SER A 41 -4.45 -18.71 4.38
CA SER A 41 -3.94 -18.58 5.77
C SER A 41 -2.49 -18.10 5.83
N ALA A 42 -1.64 -18.57 4.91
CA ALA A 42 -0.25 -18.14 4.83
C ALA A 42 -0.11 -16.65 4.55
N PHE A 43 -0.94 -16.08 3.67
CA PHE A 43 -0.92 -14.65 3.42
C PHE A 43 -1.59 -13.85 4.56
N MET A 44 -2.68 -14.34 5.12
CA MET A 44 -3.34 -13.70 6.26
C MET A 44 -2.45 -13.63 7.51
N ALA A 45 -1.47 -14.52 7.64
CA ALA A 45 -0.48 -14.44 8.72
C ALA A 45 0.44 -13.21 8.61
N ILE A 46 0.65 -12.68 7.39
CA ILE A 46 1.48 -11.48 7.13
C ILE A 46 0.65 -10.22 6.86
N SER A 47 -0.59 -10.38 6.40
CA SER A 47 -1.55 -9.28 6.18
C SER A 47 -2.92 -9.68 6.73
N PRO A 48 -3.20 -9.44 8.04
CA PRO A 48 -4.43 -9.88 8.70
C PRO A 48 -5.72 -9.33 8.10
N ASN A 49 -5.65 -8.20 7.40
CA ASN A 49 -6.77 -7.60 6.68
C ASN A 49 -7.02 -8.25 5.29
N ALA A 50 -6.27 -9.31 4.94
CA ALA A 50 -6.39 -10.01 3.66
C ALA A 50 -6.26 -9.07 2.43
N LYS A 51 -5.41 -8.06 2.52
CA LYS A 51 -5.15 -7.09 1.44
C LYS A 51 -3.66 -7.01 1.11
N MET A 52 -3.36 -6.95 -0.19
CA MET A 52 -2.04 -6.61 -0.68
C MET A 52 -1.92 -5.07 -0.84
N PRO A 53 -0.71 -4.49 -0.87
CA PRO A 53 0.58 -5.15 -0.75
C PRO A 53 0.94 -5.52 0.68
N ALA A 54 1.86 -6.47 0.80
CA ALA A 54 2.56 -6.78 2.04
C ALA A 54 4.01 -7.13 1.71
N ILE A 55 4.92 -6.98 2.67
CA ILE A 55 6.31 -7.41 2.54
C ILE A 55 6.71 -8.28 3.72
N ILE A 56 7.72 -9.14 3.51
CA ILE A 56 8.52 -9.73 4.59
C ILE A 56 9.96 -9.24 4.37
N ASP A 57 10.49 -8.53 5.35
CA ASP A 57 11.90 -8.14 5.35
C ASP A 57 12.70 -9.15 6.18
N HIS A 58 13.64 -9.83 5.54
CA HIS A 58 14.51 -10.85 6.14
C HIS A 58 15.81 -10.28 6.76
N ASP A 59 15.94 -8.96 6.76
CA ASP A 59 17.06 -8.24 7.41
C ASP A 59 16.56 -6.93 8.01
N PRO A 60 15.61 -6.99 8.99
CA PRO A 60 15.06 -5.79 9.60
C PRO A 60 16.11 -5.05 10.45
N PRO A 61 15.89 -3.77 10.79
CA PRO A 61 16.72 -3.07 11.74
C PRO A 61 16.86 -3.85 13.05
N LYS A 62 18.08 -3.90 13.62
CA LYS A 62 18.37 -4.65 14.86
C LYS A 62 17.49 -4.26 16.05
N SER A 63 16.97 -3.05 16.05
CA SER A 63 16.04 -2.55 17.08
C SER A 63 14.71 -3.32 17.13
N TYR A 64 14.36 -4.07 16.08
CA TYR A 64 13.16 -4.93 16.07
C TYR A 64 13.34 -6.24 16.84
N GLY A 65 14.59 -6.62 17.15
CA GLY A 65 14.87 -7.83 17.98
C GLY A 65 14.48 -9.15 17.34
N THR A 66 14.30 -9.19 16.01
CA THR A 66 13.91 -10.37 15.25
C THR A 66 14.70 -10.46 13.94
N ASN A 67 14.78 -11.65 13.34
CA ASN A 67 15.49 -11.90 12.08
C ASN A 67 14.62 -11.66 10.84
N SER A 68 13.33 -11.47 11.02
CA SER A 68 12.41 -11.09 9.94
C SER A 68 11.21 -10.33 10.48
N VAL A 69 10.63 -9.45 9.68
CA VAL A 69 9.42 -8.71 10.02
C VAL A 69 8.48 -8.64 8.81
N SER A 70 7.20 -8.89 9.04
CA SER A 70 6.16 -8.63 8.04
C SER A 70 5.60 -7.23 8.25
N VAL A 71 5.36 -6.53 7.12
CA VAL A 71 4.70 -5.21 7.13
C VAL A 71 3.60 -5.24 6.09
N PHE A 72 2.40 -4.85 6.49
CA PHE A 72 1.24 -4.67 5.62
C PHE A 72 0.78 -3.20 5.66
N GLU A 73 -0.16 -2.81 4.79
CA GLU A 73 -0.54 -1.44 4.44
C GLU A 73 0.53 -0.71 3.62
N SER A 74 0.17 -0.27 2.41
CA SER A 74 1.13 0.36 1.49
C SER A 74 1.82 1.59 2.08
N GLY A 75 1.10 2.42 2.84
CA GLY A 75 1.70 3.57 3.53
C GLY A 75 2.67 3.17 4.63
N ALA A 76 2.32 2.15 5.43
CA ALA A 76 3.20 1.65 6.48
C ALA A 76 4.47 1.01 5.90
N ILE A 77 4.35 0.28 4.79
CA ILE A 77 5.50 -0.29 4.07
C ILE A 77 6.43 0.82 3.57
N MET A 78 5.87 1.87 2.95
CA MET A 78 6.66 3.00 2.47
C MET A 78 7.40 3.71 3.62
N LEU A 79 6.73 3.96 4.75
CA LEU A 79 7.37 4.56 5.94
C LEU A 79 8.45 3.66 6.52
N TYR A 80 8.19 2.36 6.63
CA TYR A 80 9.16 1.38 7.10
C TYR A 80 10.43 1.39 6.26
N LEU A 81 10.28 1.33 4.93
CA LEU A 81 11.41 1.36 4.00
C LEU A 81 12.15 2.70 4.04
N ALA A 82 11.43 3.83 4.08
CA ALA A 82 12.01 5.16 4.19
C ALA A 82 12.84 5.32 5.47
N ASP A 83 12.33 4.85 6.60
CA ASP A 83 13.03 4.90 7.89
C ASP A 83 14.22 3.94 7.94
N LYS A 84 14.12 2.75 7.36
CA LYS A 84 15.21 1.78 7.29
C LYS A 84 16.38 2.30 6.47
N PHE A 85 16.10 2.83 5.28
CA PHE A 85 17.12 3.27 4.31
C PHE A 85 17.47 4.76 4.39
N LYS A 86 16.77 5.53 5.23
CA LYS A 86 16.96 6.98 5.42
C LYS A 86 16.85 7.77 4.10
N ARG A 87 15.89 7.37 3.25
CA ARG A 87 15.61 8.00 1.96
C ARG A 87 14.12 8.31 1.83
N PHE A 88 13.78 9.32 1.03
CA PHE A 88 12.41 9.72 0.66
C PHE A 88 11.53 10.23 1.81
N ILE A 89 12.11 10.47 2.99
CA ILE A 89 11.43 11.11 4.10
C ILE A 89 12.36 12.16 4.74
N PRO A 90 11.87 13.38 5.00
CA PRO A 90 12.64 14.37 5.71
C PRO A 90 13.04 13.89 7.13
N THR A 91 14.24 14.27 7.55
CA THR A 91 14.75 13.92 8.88
C THR A 91 14.47 15.01 9.93
N ASP A 92 14.22 16.25 9.48
CA ASP A 92 13.83 17.33 10.38
C ASP A 92 12.34 17.15 10.82
N PRO A 93 12.01 17.59 12.04
CA PRO A 93 10.67 17.37 12.61
C PRO A 93 9.52 17.99 11.79
N LEU A 94 9.73 19.17 11.21
CA LEU A 94 8.69 19.88 10.46
C LEU A 94 8.44 19.19 9.11
N GLY A 95 9.48 18.90 8.35
CA GLY A 95 9.35 18.19 7.08
C GLY A 95 8.76 16.77 7.28
N ARG A 96 9.18 16.07 8.36
CA ARG A 96 8.60 14.77 8.69
C ARG A 96 7.10 14.86 9.01
N LYS A 97 6.68 15.87 9.77
CA LYS A 97 5.26 16.14 10.07
C LYS A 97 4.49 16.34 8.77
N GLU A 98 4.98 17.16 7.83
CA GLU A 98 4.32 17.40 6.54
C GLU A 98 4.23 16.12 5.68
N ALA A 99 5.31 15.34 5.61
CA ALA A 99 5.31 14.06 4.90
C ALA A 99 4.27 13.09 5.47
N MET A 100 4.09 13.05 6.79
CA MET A 100 3.08 12.23 7.44
C MET A 100 1.66 12.71 7.13
N GLU A 101 1.40 14.01 7.10
CA GLU A 101 0.09 14.57 6.73
C GLU A 101 -0.31 14.14 5.31
N TRP A 102 0.60 14.27 4.34
CA TRP A 102 0.33 13.84 2.97
C TRP A 102 0.21 12.32 2.82
N MET A 103 0.98 11.55 3.59
CA MET A 103 0.85 10.10 3.63
C MET A 103 -0.54 9.69 4.14
N PHE A 104 -0.99 10.26 5.27
CA PHE A 104 -2.30 9.95 5.82
C PHE A 104 -3.45 10.46 4.93
N TRP A 105 -3.28 11.61 4.29
CA TRP A 105 -4.23 12.08 3.27
C TRP A 105 -4.35 11.07 2.12
N GLN A 106 -3.22 10.56 1.60
CA GLN A 106 -3.25 9.60 0.50
C GLN A 106 -3.94 8.30 0.91
N VAL A 107 -3.54 7.69 2.04
CA VAL A 107 -4.07 6.36 2.44
C VAL A 107 -5.48 6.43 3.05
N GLY A 108 -5.82 7.54 3.68
CA GLY A 108 -7.11 7.70 4.36
C GLY A 108 -8.19 8.39 3.51
N ASN A 109 -7.80 9.11 2.46
CA ASN A 109 -8.72 9.92 1.66
C ASN A 109 -8.55 9.65 0.16
N GLN A 110 -7.50 10.16 -0.48
CA GLN A 110 -7.33 10.13 -1.93
C GLN A 110 -7.40 8.69 -2.48
N GLY A 111 -6.64 7.75 -1.90
CA GLY A 111 -6.62 6.35 -2.34
C GLY A 111 -7.98 5.67 -2.22
N PRO A 112 -8.64 5.65 -1.05
CA PRO A 112 -9.96 5.07 -0.88
C PRO A 112 -11.05 5.71 -1.75
N MET A 113 -11.07 7.04 -1.90
CA MET A 113 -12.08 7.72 -2.72
C MET A 113 -11.91 7.38 -4.20
N ALA A 114 -10.68 7.39 -4.72
CA ALA A 114 -10.37 6.95 -6.07
C ALA A 114 -10.72 5.47 -6.29
N GLY A 115 -10.44 4.62 -5.31
CA GLY A 115 -10.79 3.19 -5.34
C GLY A 115 -12.29 2.96 -5.40
N GLN A 116 -13.09 3.70 -4.62
CA GLN A 116 -14.55 3.64 -4.67
C GLN A 116 -15.09 4.18 -5.99
N LEU A 117 -14.56 5.30 -6.50
CA LEU A 117 -14.92 5.81 -7.82
C LEU A 117 -14.70 4.75 -8.89
N SER A 118 -13.53 4.13 -8.92
CA SER A 118 -13.18 3.05 -9.85
C SER A 118 -14.14 1.86 -9.72
N HIS A 119 -14.53 1.48 -8.50
CA HIS A 119 -15.48 0.38 -8.27
C HIS A 119 -16.84 0.71 -8.88
N PHE A 120 -17.41 1.88 -8.59
CA PHE A 120 -18.71 2.26 -9.11
C PHE A 120 -18.71 2.42 -10.63
N VAL A 121 -17.64 2.96 -11.22
CA VAL A 121 -17.55 3.13 -12.69
C VAL A 121 -17.40 1.80 -13.41
N ASN A 122 -16.64 0.83 -12.86
CA ASN A 122 -16.24 -0.35 -13.61
C ASN A 122 -16.97 -1.65 -13.19
N TYR A 123 -17.45 -1.75 -11.93
CA TYR A 123 -17.90 -3.02 -11.37
C TYR A 123 -19.30 -2.99 -10.76
N ALA A 124 -19.81 -1.84 -10.34
CA ALA A 124 -21.12 -1.74 -9.74
C ALA A 124 -22.25 -2.04 -10.77
N PRO A 125 -23.42 -2.53 -10.34
CA PRO A 125 -24.61 -2.63 -11.19
C PRO A 125 -24.93 -1.28 -11.84
N LYS A 126 -25.40 -1.30 -13.10
CA LYS A 126 -25.60 -0.08 -13.90
C LYS A 126 -26.52 0.96 -13.24
N ASP A 127 -27.54 0.50 -12.55
CA ASP A 127 -28.50 1.35 -11.81
C ASP A 127 -27.90 2.03 -10.58
N GLN A 128 -26.68 1.64 -10.15
CA GLN A 128 -25.96 2.22 -9.01
C GLN A 128 -24.75 3.07 -9.43
N GLN A 129 -24.33 2.99 -10.70
CA GLN A 129 -23.13 3.66 -11.19
C GLN A 129 -23.24 5.19 -11.08
N ASP A 130 -24.38 5.77 -11.48
CA ASP A 130 -24.58 7.24 -11.47
C ASP A 130 -24.47 7.84 -10.07
N TYR A 131 -25.04 7.19 -9.07
CA TYR A 131 -24.94 7.64 -7.68
C TYR A 131 -23.48 7.61 -7.18
N GLY A 132 -22.80 6.48 -7.41
CA GLY A 132 -21.41 6.30 -7.00
C GLY A 132 -20.47 7.26 -7.73
N HIS A 133 -20.65 7.43 -9.05
CA HIS A 133 -19.88 8.39 -9.84
C HIS A 133 -20.03 9.81 -9.32
N LYS A 134 -21.26 10.26 -9.07
CA LYS A 134 -21.53 11.59 -8.53
C LYS A 134 -20.93 11.78 -7.13
N ARG A 135 -21.07 10.79 -6.25
CA ARG A 135 -20.59 10.85 -4.87
C ARG A 135 -19.07 10.88 -4.78
N TYR A 136 -18.39 9.92 -5.45
CA TYR A 136 -16.95 9.76 -5.35
C TYR A 136 -16.19 10.57 -6.39
N GLY A 137 -16.81 10.93 -7.53
CA GLY A 137 -16.23 11.85 -8.50
C GLY A 137 -15.99 13.23 -7.90
N GLY A 138 -16.98 13.79 -7.19
CA GLY A 138 -16.81 15.07 -6.49
C GLY A 138 -15.73 15.04 -5.40
N GLU A 139 -15.58 13.92 -4.69
CA GLU A 139 -14.47 13.76 -3.75
C GLU A 139 -13.11 13.66 -4.45
N TYR A 140 -13.05 12.98 -5.58
CA TYR A 140 -11.82 12.86 -6.37
C TYR A 140 -11.37 14.19 -6.97
N GLU A 141 -12.32 15.01 -7.47
CA GLU A 141 -12.03 16.35 -8.02
C GLU A 141 -11.54 17.34 -6.95
N ARG A 142 -11.98 17.16 -5.69
CA ARG A 142 -11.55 17.98 -4.56
C ARG A 142 -10.10 17.66 -4.12
N ASN A 143 -9.63 16.44 -4.34
CA ASN A 143 -8.30 15.99 -3.95
C ASN A 143 -7.24 16.36 -5.01
#